data_2b434b4daa1a5f2ebbfa2a650ce6ba21
#
_entry.id   2b434b4daa1a5f2ebbfa2a650ce6ba21
#
_cell.length_a   1.000
_cell.length_b   1.000
_cell.length_c   1.000
_cell.angle_alpha   90.00
_cell.angle_beta   90.00
_cell.angle_gamma   90.00
#
_symmetry.space_group_name_H-M   'P 1'
#
loop_
_entity.id
_entity.type
_entity.pdbx_description
1 polymer ?
#
loop_
_entity_poly.entity_id
_entity_poly.type
_entity_poly.pdbx_seq_one_letter_code
_entity_poly.pdbx_strand_id
1 'polypeptide(L)'
;MSVKNVEVNNDNAGRRLDNFLISKLKDVPKSKIYRIIRKGEVRVNSSRSKPDYKVKEGDLIRIPPNLESSKNLKKTIKKNLIDEFKNEILYEDNNYLIVNKKSGISVHGGTKNFIGLIDIYRNIYSSEIDLCHRLDKFTSGCLVLAKNKQSVKHFNNLLKKRKVEKIYLTILKGNLI
;
A
#
# COMPACT_ATOMS: atom_id res chain seq x y z
N MET A 1 25.17 -7.20 11.00
CA MET A 1 24.19 -6.63 11.96
C MET A 1 23.74 -7.69 12.93
N SER A 2 23.60 -7.38 14.21
CA SER A 2 23.21 -8.31 15.27
C SER A 2 21.69 -8.49 15.35
N VAL A 3 21.25 -9.56 15.99
CA VAL A 3 19.86 -9.80 16.37
C VAL A 3 19.40 -8.63 17.25
N LYS A 4 18.18 -8.12 17.02
CA LYS A 4 17.59 -7.04 17.82
C LYS A 4 16.49 -7.61 18.71
N ASN A 5 16.58 -7.38 20.00
CA ASN A 5 15.50 -7.65 20.93
C ASN A 5 14.77 -6.34 21.26
N VAL A 6 13.44 -6.39 21.22
CA VAL A 6 12.56 -5.24 21.50
C VAL A 6 11.57 -5.67 22.58
N GLU A 7 11.59 -4.96 23.71
CA GLU A 7 10.60 -5.14 24.76
C GLU A 7 9.33 -4.32 24.42
N VAL A 8 8.19 -4.93 24.69
CA VAL A 8 6.88 -4.33 24.49
C VAL A 8 6.51 -3.48 25.70
N ASN A 9 6.34 -2.19 25.48
CA ASN A 9 5.84 -1.27 26.51
C ASN A 9 4.30 -1.25 26.55
N ASN A 10 3.74 -0.61 27.58
CA ASN A 10 2.29 -0.51 27.81
C ASN A 10 1.54 0.06 26.58
N ASP A 11 2.07 1.09 25.90
CA ASP A 11 1.43 1.72 24.73
C ASP A 11 1.23 0.77 23.54
N ASN A 12 1.99 -0.31 23.51
CA ASN A 12 1.95 -1.31 22.44
C ASN A 12 1.27 -2.61 22.85
N ALA A 13 0.93 -2.77 24.14
CA ALA A 13 0.23 -3.95 24.64
C ALA A 13 -1.15 -4.12 23.98
N GLY A 14 -1.58 -5.36 23.76
CA GLY A 14 -2.83 -5.70 23.10
C GLY A 14 -2.83 -5.62 21.58
N ARG A 15 -1.77 -5.05 20.96
CA ARG A 15 -1.63 -5.02 19.50
C ARG A 15 -1.28 -6.40 18.95
N ARG A 16 -1.68 -6.67 17.70
CA ARG A 16 -1.24 -7.89 17.02
C ARG A 16 0.25 -7.80 16.70
N LEU A 17 0.96 -8.92 16.78
CA LEU A 17 2.41 -9.03 16.51
C LEU A 17 2.78 -8.50 15.12
N ASP A 18 1.98 -8.82 14.09
CA ASP A 18 2.20 -8.32 12.73
C ASP A 18 2.14 -6.78 12.68
N ASN A 19 1.13 -6.16 13.29
CA ASN A 19 0.97 -4.71 13.34
C ASN A 19 2.07 -4.03 14.19
N PHE A 20 2.48 -4.66 15.29
CA PHE A 20 3.60 -4.19 16.09
C PHE A 20 4.89 -4.15 15.26
N LEU A 21 5.22 -5.24 14.58
CA LEU A 21 6.43 -5.32 13.74
C LEU A 21 6.37 -4.35 12.55
N ILE A 22 5.22 -4.20 11.88
CA ILE A 22 5.02 -3.23 10.78
C ILE A 22 5.32 -1.81 11.26
N SER A 23 4.90 -1.45 12.48
CA SER A 23 5.16 -0.12 13.03
C SER A 23 6.62 0.12 13.42
N LYS A 24 7.34 -0.93 13.85
CA LYS A 24 8.77 -0.85 14.24
C LYS A 24 9.73 -0.98 13.05
N LEU A 25 9.31 -1.70 12.01
CA LEU A 25 10.11 -2.01 10.82
C LEU A 25 9.53 -1.31 9.59
N LYS A 26 9.46 0.02 9.64
CA LYS A 26 8.80 0.86 8.62
C LYS A 26 9.31 0.63 7.20
N ASP A 27 10.60 0.26 7.06
CA ASP A 27 11.26 0.05 5.77
C ASP A 27 11.16 -1.40 5.28
N VAL A 28 10.56 -2.31 6.05
CA VAL A 28 10.43 -3.72 5.69
C VAL A 28 9.06 -3.98 5.09
N PRO A 29 8.97 -4.55 3.87
CA PRO A 29 7.68 -4.88 3.25
C PRO A 29 6.84 -5.82 4.13
N LYS A 30 5.53 -5.59 4.19
CA LYS A 30 4.59 -6.42 4.98
C LYS A 30 4.72 -7.91 4.65
N SER A 31 4.87 -8.26 3.37
CA SER A 31 5.06 -9.65 2.92
C SER A 31 6.31 -10.30 3.54
N LYS A 32 7.40 -9.54 3.71
CA LYS A 32 8.62 -10.01 4.37
C LYS A 32 8.39 -10.20 5.86
N ILE A 33 7.64 -9.29 6.52
CA ILE A 33 7.27 -9.41 7.94
C ILE A 33 6.46 -10.68 8.18
N TYR A 34 5.42 -10.94 7.38
CA TYR A 34 4.65 -12.19 7.48
C TYR A 34 5.50 -13.44 7.22
N ARG A 35 6.47 -13.36 6.30
CA ARG A 35 7.37 -14.48 6.01
C ARG A 35 8.27 -14.82 7.20
N ILE A 36 8.90 -13.81 7.83
CA ILE A 36 9.80 -14.04 8.99
C ILE A 36 9.05 -14.53 10.22
N ILE A 37 7.79 -14.10 10.43
CA ILE A 37 6.95 -14.65 11.50
C ILE A 37 6.64 -16.12 11.23
N ARG A 38 6.16 -16.46 10.03
CA ARG A 38 5.82 -17.85 9.66
C ARG A 38 7.00 -18.79 9.71
N LYS A 39 8.19 -18.34 9.29
CA LYS A 39 9.43 -19.13 9.39
C LYS A 39 9.92 -19.27 10.84
N GLY A 40 9.34 -18.51 11.80
CA GLY A 40 9.77 -18.47 13.18
C GLY A 40 11.13 -17.80 13.38
N GLU A 41 11.52 -16.94 12.45
CA GLU A 41 12.70 -16.08 12.60
C GLU A 41 12.45 -14.97 13.63
N VAL A 42 11.20 -14.52 13.77
CA VAL A 42 10.70 -13.72 14.88
C VAL A 42 10.32 -14.65 16.04
N ARG A 43 10.69 -14.28 17.26
CA ARG A 43 10.34 -15.00 18.48
C ARG A 43 9.75 -14.03 19.48
N VAL A 44 8.77 -14.49 20.25
CA VAL A 44 8.22 -13.80 21.41
C VAL A 44 8.59 -14.64 22.62
N ASN A 45 9.33 -14.07 23.56
CA ASN A 45 9.82 -14.78 24.75
C ASN A 45 10.49 -16.11 24.38
N SER A 46 11.37 -16.07 23.35
CA SER A 46 12.09 -17.23 22.78
C SER A 46 11.22 -18.25 22.03
N SER A 47 9.89 -18.13 22.03
CA SER A 47 8.96 -19.06 21.40
C SER A 47 8.44 -18.57 20.04
N ARG A 48 8.03 -19.51 19.16
CA ARG A 48 7.34 -19.17 17.91
C ARG A 48 5.96 -18.58 18.22
N SER A 49 5.55 -17.61 17.44
CA SER A 49 4.25 -16.98 17.60
C SER A 49 3.56 -16.78 16.25
N LYS A 50 2.23 -16.67 16.26
CA LYS A 50 1.42 -16.40 15.06
C LYS A 50 1.35 -14.88 14.80
N PRO A 51 1.07 -14.44 13.55
CA PRO A 51 0.94 -13.00 13.23
C PRO A 51 -0.14 -12.27 14.04
N ASP A 52 -1.20 -12.97 14.42
CA ASP A 52 -2.35 -12.44 15.16
C ASP A 52 -2.18 -12.47 16.68
N TYR A 53 -1.05 -12.98 17.19
CA TYR A 53 -0.73 -12.94 18.62
C TYR A 53 -0.81 -11.51 19.14
N LYS A 54 -1.55 -11.31 20.23
CA LYS A 54 -1.65 -10.01 20.91
C LYS A 54 -0.47 -9.87 21.87
N VAL A 55 0.44 -8.98 21.55
CA VAL A 55 1.63 -8.73 22.38
C VAL A 55 1.23 -8.17 23.75
N LYS A 56 1.93 -8.59 24.79
CA LYS A 56 1.71 -8.18 26.17
C LYS A 56 2.84 -7.23 26.60
N GLU A 57 2.58 -6.40 27.57
CA GLU A 57 3.62 -5.62 28.24
C GLU A 57 4.71 -6.55 28.80
N GLY A 58 5.97 -6.19 28.63
CA GLY A 58 7.12 -7.00 29.03
C GLY A 58 7.48 -8.14 28.05
N ASP A 59 6.69 -8.40 27.00
CA ASP A 59 7.08 -9.37 25.98
C ASP A 59 8.40 -8.97 25.32
N LEU A 60 9.36 -9.88 25.25
CA LEU A 60 10.63 -9.72 24.58
C LEU A 60 10.55 -10.27 23.14
N ILE A 61 10.54 -9.38 22.17
CA ILE A 61 10.41 -9.76 20.75
C ILE A 61 11.78 -9.76 20.10
N ARG A 62 12.26 -10.95 19.71
CA ARG A 62 13.48 -11.14 18.95
C ARG A 62 13.21 -10.93 17.47
N ILE A 63 13.93 -9.98 16.87
CA ILE A 63 13.87 -9.64 15.45
C ILE A 63 15.16 -10.14 14.78
N PRO A 64 15.07 -10.90 13.67
CA PRO A 64 16.25 -11.43 12.98
C PRO A 64 17.09 -10.29 12.37
N PRO A 65 18.40 -10.51 12.16
CA PRO A 65 19.27 -9.54 11.50
C PRO A 65 18.93 -9.44 9.99
N ASN A 66 19.55 -8.46 9.30
CA ASN A 66 19.47 -8.31 7.83
C ASN A 66 18.05 -8.18 7.26
N LEU A 67 17.20 -7.49 7.99
CA LEU A 67 15.86 -7.11 7.52
C LEU A 67 15.88 -5.89 6.60
N GLU A 68 17.07 -5.40 6.22
CA GLU A 68 17.14 -4.28 5.30
C GLU A 68 16.23 -4.56 4.11
N SER A 69 15.27 -3.67 3.91
CA SER A 69 14.61 -3.54 2.65
C SER A 69 15.73 -3.36 1.62
N SER A 70 15.66 -4.06 0.51
CA SER A 70 16.26 -3.50 -0.70
C SER A 70 15.89 -2.02 -0.66
N LYS A 71 16.90 -1.15 -0.39
CA LYS A 71 16.73 0.31 -0.35
C LYS A 71 15.69 0.62 -1.40
N ASN A 72 14.65 1.37 -1.05
CA ASN A 72 13.80 2.02 -2.02
C ASN A 72 14.76 2.79 -2.93
N LEU A 73 15.30 2.13 -3.93
CA LEU A 73 15.88 2.80 -5.09
C LEU A 73 14.72 3.67 -5.53
N LYS A 74 14.81 4.97 -5.27
CA LYS A 74 13.90 5.96 -5.87
C LYS A 74 13.96 5.63 -7.35
N LYS A 75 12.95 4.91 -7.82
CA LYS A 75 12.90 4.50 -9.22
C LYS A 75 12.84 5.81 -9.99
N THR A 76 13.92 6.14 -10.66
CA THR A 76 13.98 7.33 -11.50
C THR A 76 12.95 7.13 -12.61
N ILE A 77 11.83 7.85 -12.51
CA ILE A 77 10.78 7.80 -13.51
C ILE A 77 11.25 8.69 -14.66
N LYS A 78 11.27 8.13 -15.86
CA LYS A 78 11.71 8.87 -17.06
C LYS A 78 10.79 10.07 -17.29
N LYS A 79 11.35 11.22 -17.67
CA LYS A 79 10.62 12.48 -17.89
C LYS A 79 9.46 12.31 -18.89
N ASN A 80 9.70 11.60 -20.00
CA ASN A 80 8.66 11.33 -20.99
C ASN A 80 7.43 10.61 -20.41
N LEU A 81 7.65 9.70 -19.45
CA LEU A 81 6.56 9.01 -18.78
C LEU A 81 5.76 9.95 -17.88
N ILE A 82 6.44 10.88 -17.21
CA ILE A 82 5.79 11.91 -16.38
C ILE A 82 4.88 12.79 -17.24
N ASP A 83 5.36 13.25 -18.39
CA ASP A 83 4.60 14.11 -19.28
C ASP A 83 3.39 13.37 -19.88
N GLU A 84 3.55 12.08 -20.24
CA GLU A 84 2.46 11.24 -20.70
C GLU A 84 1.35 11.15 -19.63
N PHE A 85 1.70 10.89 -18.37
CA PHE A 85 0.70 10.76 -17.31
C PHE A 85 0.06 12.08 -16.88
N LYS A 86 0.73 13.22 -17.06
CA LYS A 86 0.12 14.54 -16.88
C LYS A 86 -1.00 14.80 -17.89
N ASN A 87 -0.85 14.34 -19.12
CA ASN A 87 -1.86 14.48 -20.16
C ASN A 87 -3.10 13.61 -19.94
N GLU A 88 -3.03 12.63 -19.02
CA GLU A 88 -4.16 11.79 -18.65
C GLU A 88 -5.01 12.35 -17.51
N ILE A 89 -4.72 13.57 -17.05
CA ILE A 89 -5.50 14.24 -15.99
C ILE A 89 -6.79 14.77 -16.59
N LEU A 90 -7.93 14.29 -16.07
CA LEU A 90 -9.28 14.70 -16.48
C LEU A 90 -9.80 15.86 -15.63
N TYR A 91 -9.45 15.88 -14.34
CA TYR A 91 -9.88 16.89 -13.39
C TYR A 91 -8.89 17.01 -12.24
N GLU A 92 -8.71 18.22 -11.74
CA GLU A 92 -7.87 18.49 -10.59
C GLU A 92 -8.42 19.64 -9.76
N ASP A 93 -8.47 19.44 -8.43
CA ASP A 93 -8.74 20.50 -7.45
C ASP A 93 -7.75 20.40 -6.27
N ASN A 94 -8.03 21.12 -5.17
CA ASN A 94 -7.18 21.10 -3.98
C ASN A 94 -7.19 19.76 -3.24
N ASN A 95 -8.22 18.93 -3.43
CA ASN A 95 -8.46 17.70 -2.69
C ASN A 95 -8.26 16.43 -3.54
N TYR A 96 -8.61 16.52 -4.81
CA TYR A 96 -8.69 15.36 -5.69
C TYR A 96 -7.95 15.56 -7.02
N LEU A 97 -7.56 14.46 -7.58
CA LEU A 97 -7.04 14.33 -8.92
C LEU A 97 -7.77 13.15 -9.58
N ILE A 98 -8.44 13.39 -10.71
CA ILE A 98 -9.10 12.35 -11.50
C ILE A 98 -8.30 12.13 -12.75
N VAL A 99 -7.93 10.88 -13.00
CA VAL A 99 -7.09 10.52 -14.13
C VAL A 99 -7.75 9.47 -15.01
N ASN A 100 -7.48 9.51 -16.30
CA ASN A 100 -7.87 8.48 -17.25
C ASN A 100 -6.84 7.36 -17.22
N LYS A 101 -7.10 6.30 -16.47
CA LYS A 101 -6.21 5.16 -16.43
C LYS A 101 -6.28 4.36 -17.73
N LYS A 102 -5.17 4.21 -18.44
CA LYS A 102 -5.06 3.33 -19.61
C LYS A 102 -5.14 1.84 -19.19
N SER A 103 -5.68 1.02 -20.09
CA SER A 103 -5.63 -0.44 -19.98
C SER A 103 -4.17 -0.93 -19.95
N GLY A 104 -3.91 -2.04 -19.27
CA GLY A 104 -2.57 -2.63 -19.15
C GLY A 104 -1.70 -2.06 -18.03
N ILE A 105 -2.08 -0.93 -17.40
CA ILE A 105 -1.35 -0.28 -16.33
C ILE A 105 -1.89 -0.71 -14.97
N SER A 106 -0.99 -1.21 -14.09
CA SER A 106 -1.35 -1.54 -12.71
C SER A 106 -1.39 -0.29 -11.83
N VAL A 107 -2.40 -0.18 -10.98
CA VAL A 107 -2.56 0.95 -10.06
C VAL A 107 -1.46 0.97 -9.00
N HIS A 108 -1.11 -0.19 -8.44
CA HIS A 108 0.01 -0.37 -7.51
C HIS A 108 1.17 -1.10 -8.17
N GLY A 109 2.39 -0.77 -7.76
CA GLY A 109 3.58 -1.55 -8.13
C GLY A 109 3.48 -2.98 -7.58
N GLY A 110 3.84 -3.96 -8.39
CA GLY A 110 3.87 -5.38 -8.00
C GLY A 110 5.20 -5.79 -7.38
N THR A 111 5.27 -7.06 -6.93
CA THR A 111 6.46 -7.66 -6.29
C THR A 111 7.69 -7.77 -7.20
N LYS A 112 7.54 -7.64 -8.51
CA LYS A 112 8.61 -7.70 -9.53
C LYS A 112 9.00 -6.31 -10.04
N ASN A 113 9.36 -5.39 -9.16
CA ASN A 113 9.93 -4.08 -9.54
C ASN A 113 9.14 -3.21 -10.54
N PHE A 114 7.86 -3.46 -10.75
CA PHE A 114 7.03 -2.61 -11.60
C PHE A 114 6.61 -1.34 -10.86
N ILE A 115 6.72 -0.19 -11.53
CA ILE A 115 6.20 1.09 -11.07
C ILE A 115 4.68 1.03 -11.25
N GLY A 116 3.92 1.30 -10.18
CA GLY A 116 2.47 1.47 -10.26
C GLY A 116 2.11 2.89 -10.67
N LEU A 117 0.89 3.08 -11.18
CA LEU A 117 0.36 4.40 -11.53
C LEU A 117 0.44 5.37 -10.34
N ILE A 118 0.13 4.92 -9.14
CA ILE A 118 0.22 5.76 -7.94
C ILE A 118 1.64 6.25 -7.66
N ASP A 119 2.67 5.45 -7.95
CA ASP A 119 4.06 5.82 -7.73
C ASP A 119 4.48 6.97 -8.68
N ILE A 120 3.92 7.00 -9.90
CA ILE A 120 4.13 8.06 -10.88
C ILE A 120 3.52 9.37 -10.38
N TYR A 121 2.25 9.36 -9.95
CA TYR A 121 1.60 10.57 -9.45
C TYR A 121 2.20 11.06 -8.12
N ARG A 122 2.68 10.17 -7.26
CA ARG A 122 3.48 10.56 -6.08
C ARG A 122 4.78 11.24 -6.42
N ASN A 123 5.39 10.90 -7.54
CA ASN A 123 6.60 11.56 -8.04
C ASN A 123 6.29 12.95 -8.65
N ILE A 124 5.14 13.08 -9.35
CA ILE A 124 4.71 14.32 -9.99
C ILE A 124 4.29 15.38 -8.96
N TYR A 125 3.51 14.98 -7.95
CA TYR A 125 2.89 15.90 -7.01
C TYR A 125 3.54 15.83 -5.62
N SER A 126 3.27 14.76 -4.87
CA SER A 126 3.85 14.54 -3.54
C SER A 126 3.62 13.11 -3.07
N SER A 127 4.38 12.69 -2.04
CA SER A 127 4.20 11.38 -1.39
C SER A 127 2.84 11.23 -0.66
N GLU A 128 2.10 12.32 -0.46
CA GLU A 128 0.81 12.31 0.24
C GLU A 128 -0.35 11.88 -0.65
N ILE A 129 -0.18 11.94 -1.97
CA ILE A 129 -1.20 11.45 -2.91
C ILE A 129 -1.46 9.97 -2.65
N ASP A 130 -2.73 9.63 -2.51
CA ASP A 130 -3.16 8.24 -2.32
C ASP A 130 -4.44 7.92 -3.11
N LEU A 131 -4.68 6.62 -3.28
CA LEU A 131 -5.81 6.11 -4.05
C LEU A 131 -7.11 6.18 -3.23
N CYS A 132 -8.16 6.70 -3.86
CA CYS A 132 -9.52 6.63 -3.32
C CYS A 132 -10.19 5.29 -3.59
N HIS A 133 -9.87 4.67 -4.74
CA HIS A 133 -10.30 3.33 -5.14
C HIS A 133 -9.29 2.72 -6.10
N ARG A 134 -9.57 1.55 -6.61
CA ARG A 134 -8.72 0.90 -7.61
C ARG A 134 -9.52 0.46 -8.83
N LEU A 135 -8.82 0.36 -9.95
CA LEU A 135 -9.24 -0.35 -11.15
C LEU A 135 -8.26 -1.50 -11.39
N ASP A 136 -8.74 -2.58 -11.98
CA ASP A 136 -7.88 -3.71 -12.34
C ASP A 136 -6.93 -3.32 -13.50
N LYS A 137 -5.89 -4.12 -13.70
CA LYS A 137 -4.83 -3.82 -14.66
C LYS A 137 -5.38 -3.51 -16.05
N PHE A 138 -6.30 -4.32 -16.53
CA PHE A 138 -6.87 -4.20 -17.88
C PHE A 138 -8.13 -3.35 -17.97
N THR A 139 -8.67 -2.88 -16.85
CA THR A 139 -9.76 -1.91 -16.82
C THR A 139 -9.18 -0.51 -17.06
N SER A 140 -9.73 0.22 -18.01
CA SER A 140 -9.44 1.63 -18.27
C SER A 140 -10.52 2.55 -17.69
N GLY A 141 -10.25 3.87 -17.67
CA GLY A 141 -11.23 4.88 -17.29
C GLY A 141 -10.89 5.63 -16.01
N CYS A 142 -11.88 6.28 -15.42
CA CYS A 142 -11.73 7.21 -14.31
C CYS A 142 -11.16 6.56 -13.05
N LEU A 143 -10.02 7.05 -12.60
CA LEU A 143 -9.39 6.68 -11.33
C LEU A 143 -9.25 7.93 -10.47
N VAL A 144 -9.81 7.89 -9.26
CA VAL A 144 -9.77 9.00 -8.32
C VAL A 144 -8.62 8.83 -7.34
N LEU A 145 -7.78 9.85 -7.27
CA LEU A 145 -6.69 10.01 -6.32
C LEU A 145 -7.04 11.17 -5.38
N ALA A 146 -6.61 11.11 -4.14
CA ALA A 146 -6.73 12.22 -3.20
C ALA A 146 -5.36 12.80 -2.88
N LYS A 147 -5.27 14.12 -2.77
CA LYS A 147 -4.04 14.87 -2.51
C LYS A 147 -3.65 14.90 -1.04
N ASN A 148 -4.57 14.50 -0.15
CA ASN A 148 -4.34 14.46 1.29
C ASN A 148 -5.15 13.34 1.95
N LYS A 149 -4.76 12.97 3.19
CA LYS A 149 -5.39 11.88 3.96
C LYS A 149 -6.85 12.14 4.34
N GLN A 150 -7.24 13.41 4.52
CA GLN A 150 -8.61 13.76 4.87
C GLN A 150 -9.55 13.49 3.69
N SER A 151 -9.13 13.85 2.49
CA SER A 151 -9.88 13.58 1.25
C SER A 151 -10.00 12.08 0.98
N VAL A 152 -8.95 11.27 1.25
CA VAL A 152 -9.05 9.80 1.17
C VAL A 152 -10.14 9.28 2.12
N LYS A 153 -10.14 9.74 3.38
CA LYS A 153 -11.15 9.33 4.37
C LYS A 153 -12.56 9.74 3.95
N HIS A 154 -12.70 10.96 3.45
CA HIS A 154 -13.97 11.48 2.95
C HIS A 154 -14.52 10.62 1.81
N PHE A 155 -13.73 10.37 0.78
CA PHE A 155 -14.13 9.56 -0.37
C PHE A 155 -14.47 8.11 0.03
N ASN A 156 -13.67 7.49 0.90
CA ASN A 156 -13.95 6.17 1.43
C ASN A 156 -15.29 6.10 2.20
N ASN A 157 -15.65 7.18 2.89
CA ASN A 157 -16.95 7.27 3.56
C ASN A 157 -18.11 7.37 2.55
N LEU A 158 -17.95 8.13 1.47
CA LEU A 158 -18.92 8.18 0.37
C LEU A 158 -19.12 6.81 -0.28
N LEU A 159 -18.02 6.08 -0.52
CA LEU A 159 -18.09 4.70 -1.04
C LEU A 159 -18.85 3.75 -0.10
N LYS A 160 -18.56 3.80 1.20
CA LYS A 160 -19.26 2.99 2.22
C LYS A 160 -20.75 3.30 2.26
N LYS A 161 -21.12 4.55 2.11
CA LYS A 161 -22.52 5.01 2.08
C LYS A 161 -23.20 4.84 0.74
N ARG A 162 -22.53 4.20 -0.25
CA ARG A 162 -23.03 4.02 -1.64
C ARG A 162 -23.43 5.33 -2.32
N LYS A 163 -22.76 6.45 -1.99
CA LYS A 163 -23.00 7.78 -2.57
C LYS A 163 -22.12 8.07 -3.80
N VAL A 164 -21.39 7.07 -4.30
CA VAL A 164 -20.58 7.15 -5.52
C VAL A 164 -21.19 6.19 -6.53
N GLU A 165 -21.68 6.71 -7.63
CA GLU A 165 -22.12 5.92 -8.76
C GLU A 165 -20.91 5.48 -9.59
N LYS A 166 -20.91 4.24 -10.08
CA LYS A 166 -19.87 3.68 -10.92
C LYS A 166 -20.52 2.97 -12.10
N ILE A 167 -20.22 3.47 -13.29
CA ILE A 167 -20.73 2.92 -14.56
C ILE A 167 -19.55 2.26 -15.29
N TYR A 168 -19.75 1.02 -15.73
CA TYR A 168 -18.78 0.25 -16.51
C TYR A 168 -19.40 -0.18 -17.81
N LEU A 169 -18.67 -0.02 -18.89
CA LEU A 169 -19.01 -0.55 -20.20
C LEU A 169 -18.13 -1.76 -20.50
N THR A 170 -18.71 -2.83 -21.01
CA THR A 170 -17.98 -4.03 -21.39
C THR A 170 -18.55 -4.62 -22.68
N ILE A 171 -17.70 -5.30 -23.44
CA ILE A 171 -18.09 -6.08 -24.62
C ILE A 171 -17.93 -7.54 -24.24
N LEU A 172 -19.02 -8.29 -24.40
CA LEU A 172 -19.06 -9.73 -24.11
C LEU A 172 -19.16 -10.50 -25.41
N LYS A 173 -18.50 -11.66 -25.47
CA LYS A 173 -18.66 -12.63 -26.56
C LYS A 173 -19.72 -13.65 -26.17
N GLY A 174 -20.76 -13.82 -26.98
CA GLY A 174 -21.86 -14.77 -26.75
C GLY A 174 -23.18 -14.08 -26.40
N ASN A 175 -24.17 -14.86 -26.03
CA ASN A 175 -25.46 -14.36 -25.58
C ASN A 175 -25.49 -14.27 -24.06
N LEU A 176 -25.94 -13.13 -23.52
CA LEU A 176 -26.31 -13.02 -22.11
C LEU A 176 -27.66 -13.75 -21.92
N ILE A 177 -27.68 -14.78 -21.08
CA ILE A 177 -28.89 -15.47 -20.62
C ILE A 177 -29.33 -14.83 -19.31
#